data_f489e7b29e83a54d9846abb563ae3139
#
_entry.id   f489e7b29e83a54d9846abb563ae3139
#
_cell.length_a   1.000
_cell.length_b   1.000
_cell.length_c   1.000
_cell.angle_alpha   90.00
_cell.angle_beta   90.00
_cell.angle_gamma   90.00
#
_symmetry.space_group_name_H-M   'P 1'
#
loop_
_entity.id
_entity.type
_entity.pdbx_description
1 polymer ?
#
loop_
_entity_poly.entity_id
_entity_poly.type
_entity_poly.pdbx_seq_one_letter_code
_entity_poly.pdbx_strand_id
1 'polypeptide(L)'
;MIKIRNVEIEFDLLDANDMEKFETECQKVLEESNKKNTQELSMSETIRRECEIVETFFDNVFGSGISKKIFKGKMNLNEHIKAFSDIIEEKIKAQNDLNNTLSKYLPNRNERRKSYKK
;
A
#
# COMPACT_ATOMS: atom_id res chain seq x y z
N MET A 1 4.42 -8.61 -11.08
CA MET A 1 3.15 -7.97 -11.48
C MET A 1 2.10 -8.15 -10.40
N ILE A 2 1.37 -7.10 -10.11
CA ILE A 2 0.36 -7.09 -9.05
C ILE A 2 -1.02 -6.98 -9.70
N LYS A 3 -2.01 -7.67 -9.14
CA LYS A 3 -3.37 -7.60 -9.65
C LYS A 3 -4.31 -7.12 -8.54
N ILE A 4 -4.95 -5.97 -8.77
CA ILE A 4 -5.92 -5.40 -7.83
C ILE A 4 -7.24 -5.20 -8.58
N ARG A 5 -8.30 -5.86 -8.09
CA ARG A 5 -9.66 -5.78 -8.67
C ARG A 5 -9.66 -5.98 -10.20
N ASN A 6 -8.94 -7.01 -10.65
CA ASN A 6 -8.80 -7.37 -12.07
C ASN A 6 -7.97 -6.39 -12.90
N VAL A 7 -7.30 -5.44 -12.28
CA VAL A 7 -6.36 -4.54 -12.95
C VAL A 7 -4.95 -5.03 -12.71
N GLU A 8 -4.22 -5.31 -13.79
CA GLU A 8 -2.82 -5.73 -13.69
C GLU A 8 -1.93 -4.49 -13.65
N ILE A 9 -1.02 -4.48 -12.70
CA ILE A 9 -0.14 -3.33 -12.44
C ILE A 9 1.31 -3.82 -12.49
N GLU A 10 2.13 -3.18 -13.32
CA GLU A 10 3.56 -3.45 -13.35
C GLU A 10 4.23 -2.70 -12.21
N PHE A 11 4.66 -3.44 -11.20
CA PHE A 11 5.30 -2.88 -10.03
C PHE A 11 6.06 -3.98 -9.32
N ASP A 12 7.31 -3.69 -8.94
CA ASP A 12 8.17 -4.68 -8.28
C ASP A 12 8.38 -4.31 -6.82
N LEU A 13 7.68 -4.99 -5.94
CA LEU A 13 7.76 -4.76 -4.49
C LEU A 13 9.13 -5.13 -3.90
N LEU A 14 9.97 -5.83 -4.67
CA LEU A 14 11.33 -6.17 -4.23
C LEU A 14 12.38 -5.26 -4.86
N ASP A 15 11.99 -4.31 -5.69
CA ASP A 15 12.87 -3.27 -6.19
C ASP A 15 12.92 -2.14 -5.16
N ALA A 16 14.13 -1.72 -4.78
CA ALA A 16 14.29 -0.73 -3.72
C ALA A 16 13.61 0.61 -4.05
N ASN A 17 13.71 1.05 -5.30
CA ASN A 17 13.11 2.32 -5.69
C ASN A 17 11.58 2.25 -5.67
N ASP A 18 11.02 1.15 -6.15
CA ASP A 18 9.58 0.94 -6.13
C ASP A 18 9.07 0.83 -4.68
N MET A 19 9.78 0.08 -3.84
CA MET A 19 9.40 -0.08 -2.44
C MET A 19 9.49 1.24 -1.67
N GLU A 20 10.51 2.05 -1.93
CA GLU A 20 10.64 3.36 -1.29
C GLU A 20 9.46 4.26 -1.63
N LYS A 21 9.05 4.27 -2.88
CA LYS A 21 7.89 5.02 -3.34
C LYS A 21 6.61 4.54 -2.64
N PHE A 22 6.45 3.23 -2.54
CA PHE A 22 5.32 2.60 -1.86
C PHE A 22 5.27 3.03 -0.39
N GLU A 23 6.40 2.91 0.31
CA GLU A 23 6.48 3.26 1.73
C GLU A 23 6.22 4.74 1.97
N THR A 24 6.76 5.60 1.12
CA THR A 24 6.55 7.04 1.22
C THR A 24 5.06 7.40 1.09
N GLU A 25 4.39 6.81 0.11
CA GLU A 25 2.97 7.09 -0.10
C GLU A 25 2.09 6.46 0.98
N CYS A 26 2.46 5.31 1.52
CA CYS A 26 1.78 4.73 2.68
C CYS A 26 1.84 5.67 3.88
N GLN A 27 3.00 6.28 4.11
CA GLN A 27 3.16 7.22 5.21
C GLN A 27 2.24 8.43 5.04
N LYS A 28 2.10 8.92 3.81
CA LYS A 28 1.18 10.02 3.51
C LYS A 28 -0.27 9.66 3.79
N VAL A 29 -0.66 8.42 3.47
CA VAL A 29 -2.02 7.95 3.76
C VAL A 29 -2.29 8.00 5.26
N LEU A 30 -1.34 7.51 6.07
CA LEU A 30 -1.48 7.55 7.52
C LEU A 30 -1.58 8.98 8.04
N GLU A 31 -0.75 9.87 7.54
CA GLU A 31 -0.76 11.27 7.95
C GLU A 31 -2.08 11.96 7.59
N GLU A 32 -2.57 11.75 6.37
CA GLU A 32 -3.83 12.34 5.93
C GLU A 32 -5.03 11.78 6.69
N SER A 33 -5.02 10.49 6.97
CA SER A 33 -6.11 9.84 7.72
C SER A 33 -6.15 10.30 9.17
N ASN A 34 -5.00 10.66 9.74
CA ASN A 34 -4.90 11.09 11.13
C ASN A 34 -5.11 12.60 11.32
N LYS A 35 -5.22 13.37 10.25
CA LYS A 35 -5.49 14.80 10.36
C LYS A 35 -6.88 15.02 10.95
N LYS A 36 -6.94 15.81 12.03
CA LYS A 36 -8.21 16.19 12.61
C LYS A 36 -8.84 17.30 11.76
N ASN A 37 -10.07 17.06 11.37
CA ASN A 37 -10.87 18.11 10.76
C ASN A 37 -11.45 19.01 11.84
N THR A 38 -11.22 20.30 11.70
CA THR A 38 -11.84 21.30 12.59
C THR A 38 -13.29 21.56 12.20
N GLN A 39 -13.70 21.10 11.03
CA GLN A 39 -15.07 21.25 10.55
C GLN A 39 -15.79 19.91 10.57
N GLU A 40 -17.04 19.94 10.97
CA GLU A 40 -17.89 18.76 10.90
C GLU A 40 -18.20 18.46 9.44
N LEU A 41 -17.85 17.25 8.99
CA LEU A 41 -18.13 16.82 7.62
C LEU A 41 -19.41 15.97 7.63
N SER A 42 -20.18 16.08 6.55
CA SER A 42 -21.28 15.17 6.31
C SER A 42 -20.73 13.78 6.04
N MET A 43 -21.60 12.77 6.10
CA MET A 43 -21.22 11.39 5.80
C MET A 43 -20.64 11.28 4.37
N SER A 44 -21.30 11.92 3.40
CA SER A 44 -20.85 11.87 2.01
C SER A 44 -19.50 12.56 1.82
N GLU A 45 -19.27 13.66 2.51
CA GLU A 45 -18.00 14.36 2.45
C GLU A 45 -16.87 13.52 3.07
N THR A 46 -17.15 12.86 4.17
CA THR A 46 -16.19 11.96 4.82
C THR A 46 -15.82 10.79 3.88
N ILE A 47 -16.82 10.16 3.29
CA ILE A 47 -16.60 9.06 2.34
C ILE A 47 -15.74 9.53 1.18
N ARG A 48 -16.08 10.67 0.60
CA ARG A 48 -15.34 11.21 -0.55
C ARG A 48 -13.89 11.51 -0.19
N ARG A 49 -13.67 12.12 0.96
CA ARG A 49 -12.32 12.46 1.43
C ARG A 49 -11.47 11.20 1.59
N GLU A 50 -11.99 10.18 2.25
CA GLU A 50 -11.24 8.93 2.46
C GLU A 50 -10.99 8.20 1.14
N CYS A 51 -11.96 8.19 0.23
CA CYS A 51 -11.76 7.61 -1.09
C CYS A 51 -10.66 8.35 -1.87
N GLU A 52 -10.63 9.66 -1.81
CA GLU A 52 -9.62 10.46 -2.49
C GLU A 52 -8.21 10.19 -1.96
N ILE A 53 -8.08 9.98 -0.66
CA ILE A 53 -6.80 9.61 -0.04
C ILE A 53 -6.27 8.31 -0.65
N VAL A 54 -7.13 7.30 -0.74
CA VAL A 54 -6.76 6.01 -1.32
C VAL A 54 -6.43 6.14 -2.81
N GLU A 55 -7.25 6.89 -3.56
CA GLU A 55 -7.02 7.08 -4.99
C GLU A 55 -5.70 7.80 -5.26
N THR A 56 -5.38 8.80 -4.45
CA THR A 56 -4.11 9.52 -4.56
C THR A 56 -2.94 8.58 -4.33
N PHE A 57 -3.06 7.68 -3.34
CA PHE A 57 -2.04 6.66 -3.10
C PHE A 57 -1.80 5.81 -4.35
N PHE A 58 -2.87 5.26 -4.92
CA PHE A 58 -2.74 4.40 -6.09
C PHE A 58 -2.13 5.14 -7.29
N ASP A 59 -2.58 6.35 -7.53
CA ASP A 59 -2.08 7.13 -8.67
C ASP A 59 -0.62 7.53 -8.48
N ASN A 60 -0.22 7.88 -7.27
CA ASN A 60 1.17 8.28 -6.99
C ASN A 60 2.14 7.10 -7.02
N VAL A 61 1.70 5.94 -6.57
CA VAL A 61 2.58 4.76 -6.51
C VAL A 61 2.65 4.06 -7.86
N PHE A 62 1.51 3.82 -8.49
CA PHE A 62 1.43 2.92 -9.65
C PHE A 62 1.25 3.66 -10.99
N GLY A 63 0.99 4.94 -10.96
CA GLY A 63 0.86 5.73 -12.17
C GLY A 63 -0.47 6.45 -12.27
N SER A 64 -0.42 7.63 -12.90
CA SER A 64 -1.60 8.46 -13.07
C SER A 64 -2.72 7.71 -13.79
N GLY A 65 -3.92 7.76 -13.24
CA GLY A 65 -5.09 7.13 -13.84
C GLY A 65 -5.35 5.69 -13.41
N ILE A 66 -4.47 5.08 -12.63
CA ILE A 66 -4.67 3.71 -12.13
C ILE A 66 -5.93 3.64 -11.26
N SER A 67 -6.18 4.65 -10.43
CA SER A 67 -7.36 4.64 -9.57
C SER A 67 -8.66 4.60 -10.38
N LYS A 68 -8.70 5.27 -11.52
CA LYS A 68 -9.87 5.23 -12.39
C LYS A 68 -10.11 3.84 -12.96
N LYS A 69 -9.04 3.12 -13.28
CA LYS A 69 -9.14 1.75 -13.78
C LYS A 69 -9.64 0.80 -12.69
N ILE A 70 -9.18 1.01 -11.47
CA ILE A 70 -9.54 0.14 -10.34
C ILE A 70 -10.97 0.40 -9.88
N PHE A 71 -11.34 1.65 -9.68
CA PHE A 71 -12.60 2.03 -9.04
C PHE A 71 -13.68 2.49 -10.02
N LYS A 72 -13.32 2.73 -11.28
CA LYS A 72 -14.26 3.09 -12.36
C LYS A 72 -15.13 4.29 -12.02
N GLY A 73 -14.57 5.25 -11.30
CA GLY A 73 -15.27 6.47 -10.93
C GLY A 73 -16.22 6.35 -9.75
N LYS A 74 -16.32 5.18 -9.14
CA LYS A 74 -17.16 5.00 -7.96
C LYS A 74 -16.42 5.45 -6.71
N MET A 75 -17.14 6.13 -5.84
CA MET A 75 -16.62 6.58 -4.55
C MET A 75 -17.18 5.72 -3.41
N ASN A 76 -17.04 4.41 -3.53
CA ASN A 76 -17.44 3.46 -2.49
C ASN A 76 -16.27 3.22 -1.54
N LEU A 77 -16.44 3.62 -0.29
CA LEU A 77 -15.36 3.56 0.69
C LEU A 77 -14.93 2.12 0.98
N ASN A 78 -15.87 1.19 1.09
CA ASN A 78 -15.53 -0.21 1.34
C ASN A 78 -14.67 -0.80 0.24
N GLU A 79 -14.98 -0.48 -1.02
CA GLU A 79 -14.20 -0.95 -2.16
C GLU A 79 -12.80 -0.34 -2.17
N HIS A 80 -12.70 0.94 -1.81
CA HIS A 80 -11.41 1.62 -1.72
C HIS A 80 -10.53 1.04 -0.61
N ILE A 81 -11.11 0.83 0.56
CA ILE A 81 -10.39 0.24 1.70
C ILE A 81 -9.95 -1.17 1.37
N LYS A 82 -10.82 -1.96 0.73
CA LYS A 82 -10.48 -3.34 0.36
C LYS A 82 -9.32 -3.37 -0.64
N ALA A 83 -9.35 -2.50 -1.65
CA ALA A 83 -8.26 -2.43 -2.61
C ALA A 83 -6.94 -2.05 -1.93
N PHE A 84 -6.98 -1.09 -1.02
CA PHE A 84 -5.80 -0.69 -0.26
C PHE A 84 -5.30 -1.85 0.62
N SER A 85 -6.20 -2.55 1.28
CA SER A 85 -5.87 -3.73 2.09
C SER A 85 -5.21 -4.81 1.24
N ASP A 86 -5.73 -5.06 0.04
CA ASP A 86 -5.18 -6.06 -0.87
C ASP A 86 -3.74 -5.74 -1.26
N ILE A 87 -3.43 -4.46 -1.50
CA ILE A 87 -2.06 -4.08 -1.85
C ILE A 87 -1.11 -4.18 -0.65
N ILE A 88 -1.61 -3.89 0.54
CA ILE A 88 -0.82 -4.07 1.77
C ILE A 88 -0.51 -5.56 1.98
N GLU A 89 -1.47 -6.44 1.72
CA GLU A 89 -1.24 -7.88 1.78
C GLU A 89 -0.18 -8.33 0.79
N GLU A 90 -0.17 -7.77 -0.41
CA GLU A 90 0.87 -8.06 -1.41
C GLU A 90 2.25 -7.65 -0.89
N LYS A 91 2.34 -6.49 -0.23
CA LYS A 91 3.58 -6.04 0.39
C LYS A 91 4.06 -7.03 1.45
N ILE A 92 3.17 -7.46 2.33
CA ILE A 92 3.50 -8.41 3.40
C ILE A 92 3.99 -9.73 2.81
N LYS A 93 3.31 -10.20 1.78
CA LYS A 93 3.69 -11.43 1.07
C LYS A 93 5.09 -11.32 0.47
N ALA A 94 5.37 -10.21 -0.20
CA ALA A 94 6.69 -9.95 -0.78
C ALA A 94 7.76 -9.90 0.30
N GLN A 95 7.46 -9.28 1.43
CA GLN A 95 8.37 -9.16 2.55
C GLN A 95 8.68 -10.54 3.15
N ASN A 96 7.67 -11.39 3.30
CA ASN A 96 7.86 -12.76 3.79
C ASN A 96 8.68 -13.59 2.82
N ASP A 97 8.41 -13.46 1.52
CA ASP A 97 9.17 -14.16 0.48
C ASP A 97 10.64 -13.73 0.49
N LEU A 98 10.89 -12.42 0.66
CA LEU A 98 12.25 -11.90 0.78
C LEU A 98 12.96 -12.48 2.00
N ASN A 99 12.29 -12.48 3.15
CA ASN A 99 12.86 -13.03 4.40
C ASN A 99 13.20 -14.50 4.25
N ASN A 100 12.33 -15.27 3.60
CA ASN A 100 12.58 -16.70 3.34
C ASN A 100 13.77 -16.88 2.42
N THR A 101 13.88 -16.08 1.38
CA THR A 101 15.01 -16.12 0.46
C THR A 101 16.33 -15.80 1.18
N LEU A 102 16.31 -14.73 1.99
CA LEU A 102 17.49 -14.35 2.76
C LEU A 102 17.90 -15.43 3.76
N SER A 103 16.95 -16.05 4.43
CA SER A 103 17.23 -17.15 5.36
C SER A 103 17.84 -18.35 4.66
N LYS A 104 17.37 -18.64 3.44
CA LYS A 104 17.82 -19.80 2.66
C LYS A 104 19.23 -19.60 2.11
N TYR A 105 19.52 -18.42 1.58
CA TYR A 105 20.77 -18.15 0.86
C TYR A 105 21.78 -17.36 1.67
N LEU A 106 21.38 -16.73 2.79
CA LEU A 106 22.25 -15.96 3.66
C LEU A 106 22.00 -16.32 5.13
N PRO A 107 22.25 -17.58 5.52
CA PRO A 107 21.89 -18.04 6.87
C PRO A 107 22.64 -17.31 7.99
N ASN A 108 23.88 -16.90 7.75
CA ASN A 108 24.67 -16.18 8.76
C ASN A 108 24.02 -14.88 9.22
N ARG A 109 23.34 -14.21 8.31
CA ARG A 109 22.62 -12.97 8.63
C ARG A 109 21.49 -13.26 9.61
N ASN A 110 20.77 -14.33 9.40
CA ASN A 110 19.67 -14.73 10.26
C ASN A 110 20.18 -15.12 11.66
N GLU A 111 21.29 -15.83 11.72
CA GLU A 111 21.93 -16.24 12.98
C GLU A 111 22.39 -15.02 13.77
N ARG A 112 22.96 -14.03 13.12
CA ARG A 112 23.39 -12.79 13.78
C ARG A 112 22.19 -12.06 14.41
N ARG A 113 21.06 -12.02 13.72
CA ARG A 113 19.85 -11.39 14.25
C ARG A 113 19.36 -12.12 15.50
N LYS A 114 19.42 -13.43 15.51
CA LYS A 114 19.05 -14.24 16.68
C LYS A 114 19.98 -13.97 17.85
N SER A 115 21.27 -13.81 17.59
CA SER A 115 22.26 -13.50 18.63
C SER A 115 21.99 -12.17 19.31
N TYR A 116 21.59 -11.16 18.55
CA TYR A 116 21.29 -9.85 19.11
C TYR A 116 20.04 -9.79 19.96
N LYS A 117 19.18 -10.77 19.86
CA LYS A 117 17.92 -10.81 20.61
C LYS A 117 18.06 -11.42 22.02
N LYS A 118 19.22 -11.84 22.40
CA LYS A 118 19.45 -12.43 23.73
C LYS A 118 19.46 -11.38 24.83
#